data_f72f59062e58bbb314d8e39461629120
#
_entry.id   f72f59062e58bbb314d8e39461629120
#
_cell.length_a   1.000
_cell.length_b   1.000
_cell.length_c   1.000
_cell.angle_alpha   90.00
_cell.angle_beta   90.00
_cell.angle_gamma   90.00
#
_symmetry.space_group_name_H-M   'P 1'
#
loop_
_entity.id
_entity.type
_entity.pdbx_description
1 polymer ?
#
loop_
_entity_poly.entity_id
_entity_poly.type
_entity_poly.pdbx_seq_one_letter_code
_entity_poly.pdbx_strand_id
1 'polypeptide(L)'
;MKNFLISILILVLFPALLYAQDERQEIIDEVKPMNENCMECHGQDQYTYFNDQIGREVKAKMCDDYIINEEGFYQSNHFSFACLDCHSSGFEDYPHPAQARFEQVYNCTDCHGFTETDKKYQFSKIAESYKESVHHKELGDEFSCWSCHDPHTYSVTARKSESINDIIAYNNSMCLDCHSDMEQFELLADRRVNVLESHDWLPNQKLHFNNVRCIECHTKVDEDIMIAHNVQPKEKAVRKCVECHSKNSLLTSTLYKYKVKEKRKNDGFYNGVILNDSYVIGATRNPLLNNISIILFFLTIGGIIVHALLRYFFVKR
;
A
#
# COMPACT_ATOMS: atom_id res chain seq x y z
N MET A 1 -22.52 -20.07 30.84
CA MET A 1 -23.15 -19.76 29.55
C MET A 1 -22.24 -19.00 28.62
N LYS A 2 -21.53 -17.92 29.05
CA LYS A 2 -20.66 -17.11 28.16
C LYS A 2 -19.49 -17.94 27.55
N ASN A 3 -18.85 -18.79 28.33
CA ASN A 3 -17.72 -19.62 27.85
C ASN A 3 -18.17 -20.74 26.89
N PHE A 4 -19.41 -21.21 27.02
CA PHE A 4 -19.99 -22.23 26.14
C PHE A 4 -20.34 -21.69 24.76
N LEU A 5 -20.82 -20.44 24.68
CA LEU A 5 -21.07 -19.74 23.43
C LEU A 5 -19.79 -19.42 22.66
N ILE A 6 -18.72 -19.05 23.37
CA ILE A 6 -17.39 -18.81 22.76
C ILE A 6 -16.82 -20.10 22.19
N SER A 7 -16.93 -21.22 22.91
CA SER A 7 -16.49 -22.53 22.42
C SER A 7 -17.25 -22.99 21.18
N ILE A 8 -18.56 -22.77 21.11
CA ILE A 8 -19.37 -23.08 19.93
C ILE A 8 -18.97 -22.17 18.74
N LEU A 9 -18.71 -20.88 18.98
CA LEU A 9 -18.31 -19.94 17.95
C LEU A 9 -16.94 -20.33 17.34
N ILE A 10 -15.99 -20.73 18.17
CA ILE A 10 -14.68 -21.23 17.71
C ILE A 10 -14.85 -22.53 16.92
N LEU A 11 -15.72 -23.43 17.36
CA LEU A 11 -15.95 -24.73 16.69
C LEU A 11 -16.62 -24.59 15.31
N VAL A 12 -17.36 -23.51 15.08
CA VAL A 12 -18.03 -23.23 13.80
C VAL A 12 -17.15 -22.41 12.86
N LEU A 13 -16.34 -21.47 13.39
CA LEU A 13 -15.47 -20.61 12.56
C LEU A 13 -14.19 -21.32 12.12
N PHE A 14 -13.66 -22.23 12.95
CA PHE A 14 -12.42 -22.96 12.64
C PHE A 14 -12.51 -23.83 11.37
N PRO A 15 -13.58 -24.63 11.16
CA PRO A 15 -13.72 -25.39 9.91
C PRO A 15 -13.95 -24.52 8.67
N ALA A 16 -14.57 -23.34 8.79
CA ALA A 16 -14.77 -22.44 7.65
C ALA A 16 -13.45 -21.81 7.16
N LEU A 17 -12.52 -21.52 8.09
CA LEU A 17 -11.17 -21.05 7.74
C LEU A 17 -10.32 -22.14 7.11
N LEU A 18 -10.41 -23.37 7.61
CA LEU A 18 -9.72 -24.53 7.02
C LEU A 18 -10.25 -24.82 5.61
N TYR A 19 -11.56 -24.71 5.41
CA TYR A 19 -12.16 -24.96 4.09
C TYR A 19 -11.71 -23.93 3.03
N ALA A 20 -11.62 -22.66 3.39
CA ALA A 20 -11.16 -21.62 2.49
C ALA A 20 -9.65 -21.71 2.16
N GLN A 21 -8.83 -22.23 3.07
CA GLN A 21 -7.42 -22.52 2.81
C GLN A 21 -7.25 -23.75 1.90
N ASP A 22 -8.10 -24.74 2.07
CA ASP A 22 -8.12 -25.96 1.26
C ASP A 22 -8.47 -25.66 -0.21
N GLU A 23 -9.51 -24.85 -0.44
CA GLU A 23 -9.92 -24.41 -1.79
C GLU A 23 -8.81 -23.61 -2.52
N ARG A 24 -8.11 -22.72 -1.81
CA ARG A 24 -7.00 -21.97 -2.41
C ARG A 24 -5.83 -22.88 -2.78
N GLN A 25 -5.49 -23.82 -1.90
CA GLN A 25 -4.39 -24.76 -2.14
C GLN A 25 -4.72 -25.70 -3.32
N GLU A 26 -5.96 -26.14 -3.44
CA GLU A 26 -6.42 -26.96 -4.57
C GLU A 26 -6.22 -26.24 -5.91
N ILE A 27 -6.57 -24.95 -5.98
CA ILE A 27 -6.36 -24.12 -7.19
C ILE A 27 -4.85 -23.97 -7.47
N ILE A 28 -4.03 -23.73 -6.44
CA ILE A 28 -2.57 -23.61 -6.62
C ILE A 28 -1.99 -24.93 -7.16
N ASP A 29 -2.41 -26.06 -6.63
CA ASP A 29 -1.93 -27.39 -7.04
C ASP A 29 -2.33 -27.71 -8.49
N GLU A 30 -3.43 -27.13 -8.99
CA GLU A 30 -3.86 -27.24 -10.39
C GLU A 30 -3.02 -26.33 -11.32
N VAL A 31 -2.73 -25.09 -10.91
CA VAL A 31 -2.06 -24.08 -11.76
C VAL A 31 -0.54 -24.19 -11.70
N LYS A 32 0.02 -24.61 -10.57
CA LYS A 32 1.47 -24.69 -10.36
C LYS A 32 2.21 -25.52 -11.42
N PRO A 33 1.72 -26.71 -11.84
CA PRO A 33 2.36 -27.48 -12.90
C PRO A 33 2.40 -26.76 -14.25
N MET A 34 1.42 -25.88 -14.53
CA MET A 34 1.39 -25.08 -15.76
C MET A 34 2.49 -24.03 -15.81
N ASN A 35 2.91 -23.56 -14.62
CA ASN A 35 3.90 -22.51 -14.46
C ASN A 35 5.32 -23.05 -14.23
N GLU A 36 5.49 -24.35 -14.01
CA GLU A 36 6.75 -24.96 -13.61
C GLU A 36 7.88 -24.66 -14.60
N ASN A 37 7.66 -24.84 -15.90
CA ASN A 37 8.64 -24.55 -16.96
C ASN A 37 9.15 -23.09 -16.90
N CYS A 38 8.27 -22.13 -16.63
CA CYS A 38 8.62 -20.71 -16.54
C CYS A 38 9.44 -20.46 -15.27
N MET A 39 9.02 -21.06 -14.15
CA MET A 39 9.64 -20.87 -12.83
C MET A 39 11.00 -21.57 -12.73
N GLU A 40 11.30 -22.61 -13.53
CA GLU A 40 12.63 -23.20 -13.62
C GLU A 40 13.73 -22.17 -13.97
N CYS A 41 13.36 -21.15 -14.77
CA CYS A 41 14.26 -20.08 -15.12
C CYS A 41 13.95 -18.80 -14.31
N HIS A 42 12.68 -18.36 -14.28
CA HIS A 42 12.28 -17.08 -13.70
C HIS A 42 12.11 -17.12 -12.18
N GLY A 43 12.06 -18.30 -11.54
CA GLY A 43 11.98 -18.43 -10.08
C GLY A 43 13.33 -18.35 -9.35
N GLN A 44 14.43 -18.15 -10.06
CA GLN A 44 15.79 -18.20 -9.49
C GLN A 44 16.79 -17.28 -10.21
N ASP A 45 17.90 -16.96 -9.54
CA ASP A 45 18.94 -16.08 -10.06
C ASP A 45 19.85 -16.73 -11.11
N GLN A 46 19.89 -18.06 -11.17
CA GLN A 46 20.68 -18.82 -12.13
C GLN A 46 19.86 -19.96 -12.71
N TYR A 47 19.95 -20.13 -14.01
CA TYR A 47 19.28 -21.21 -14.73
C TYR A 47 20.23 -21.90 -15.71
N THR A 48 19.86 -23.09 -16.15
CA THR A 48 20.62 -23.88 -17.12
C THR A 48 19.72 -24.14 -18.34
N TYR A 49 20.25 -23.92 -19.53
CA TYR A 49 19.56 -24.20 -20.76
C TYR A 49 20.47 -24.90 -21.77
N PHE A 50 19.89 -25.69 -22.66
CA PHE A 50 20.63 -26.28 -23.76
C PHE A 50 20.83 -25.26 -24.88
N ASN A 51 22.08 -25.02 -25.26
CA ASN A 51 22.40 -24.10 -26.35
C ASN A 51 22.69 -24.90 -27.61
N ASP A 52 21.77 -24.85 -28.59
CA ASP A 52 21.84 -25.59 -29.84
C ASP A 52 23.05 -25.22 -30.71
N GLN A 53 23.53 -23.96 -30.61
CA GLN A 53 24.65 -23.50 -31.42
C GLN A 53 25.98 -24.12 -30.99
N ILE A 54 26.13 -24.42 -29.73
CA ILE A 54 27.37 -25.03 -29.17
C ILE A 54 27.17 -26.47 -28.71
N GLY A 55 25.94 -27.00 -28.81
CA GLY A 55 25.57 -28.39 -28.54
C GLY A 55 25.78 -28.86 -27.10
N ARG A 56 25.62 -27.96 -26.11
CA ARG A 56 25.79 -28.28 -24.69
C ARG A 56 24.89 -27.41 -23.79
N GLU A 57 24.72 -27.85 -22.55
CA GLU A 57 24.14 -27.05 -21.49
C GLU A 57 25.05 -25.87 -21.11
N VAL A 58 24.40 -24.73 -20.89
CA VAL A 58 25.02 -23.47 -20.46
C VAL A 58 24.30 -22.96 -19.22
N LYS A 59 25.10 -22.54 -18.23
CA LYS A 59 24.58 -21.80 -17.09
C LYS A 59 24.51 -20.31 -17.42
N ALA A 60 23.40 -19.67 -17.10
CA ALA A 60 23.20 -18.24 -17.26
C ALA A 60 22.69 -17.63 -15.95
N LYS A 61 22.91 -16.33 -15.77
CA LYS A 61 22.32 -15.56 -14.69
C LYS A 61 21.04 -14.92 -15.21
N MET A 62 19.95 -15.01 -14.42
CA MET A 62 18.73 -14.27 -14.69
C MET A 62 18.95 -12.78 -14.37
N CYS A 63 18.36 -11.90 -15.17
CA CYS A 63 18.30 -10.48 -14.84
C CYS A 63 17.39 -10.31 -13.62
N ASP A 64 17.84 -9.52 -12.65
CA ASP A 64 17.14 -9.37 -11.38
C ASP A 64 15.69 -8.87 -11.58
N ASP A 65 15.44 -8.04 -12.60
CA ASP A 65 14.10 -7.55 -12.98
C ASP A 65 13.14 -8.66 -13.51
N TYR A 66 13.69 -9.81 -13.89
CA TYR A 66 12.91 -10.94 -14.43
C TYR A 66 12.80 -12.11 -13.46
N ILE A 67 13.32 -11.95 -12.24
CA ILE A 67 13.16 -12.95 -11.19
C ILE A 67 11.80 -12.78 -10.54
N ILE A 68 11.03 -13.85 -10.54
CA ILE A 68 9.69 -13.89 -9.94
C ILE A 68 9.76 -14.56 -8.58
N ASN A 69 9.26 -13.88 -7.55
CA ASN A 69 9.07 -14.48 -6.24
C ASN A 69 7.89 -15.46 -6.30
N GLU A 70 8.17 -16.75 -6.44
CA GLU A 70 7.15 -17.80 -6.57
C GLU A 70 6.19 -17.82 -5.37
N GLU A 71 6.71 -17.71 -4.15
CA GLU A 71 5.87 -17.65 -2.95
C GLU A 71 4.96 -16.41 -2.97
N GLY A 72 5.51 -15.26 -3.33
CA GLY A 72 4.77 -14.01 -3.48
C GLY A 72 3.69 -14.11 -4.56
N PHE A 73 3.98 -14.78 -5.68
CA PHE A 73 3.01 -15.00 -6.74
C PHE A 73 1.82 -15.82 -6.24
N TYR A 74 2.05 -16.97 -5.63
CA TYR A 74 0.97 -17.80 -5.09
C TYR A 74 0.28 -17.22 -3.85
N GLN A 75 0.81 -16.15 -3.27
CA GLN A 75 0.13 -15.33 -2.25
C GLN A 75 -0.60 -14.11 -2.83
N SER A 76 -0.37 -13.77 -4.10
CA SER A 76 -0.97 -12.61 -4.77
C SER A 76 -2.48 -12.77 -5.00
N ASN A 77 -3.10 -11.73 -5.54
CA ASN A 77 -4.49 -11.79 -5.98
C ASN A 77 -4.66 -12.57 -7.30
N HIS A 78 -3.56 -12.80 -8.04
CA HIS A 78 -3.53 -13.49 -9.32
C HIS A 78 -3.00 -14.94 -9.23
N PHE A 79 -2.95 -15.50 -8.04
CA PHE A 79 -2.42 -16.83 -7.74
C PHE A 79 -3.02 -17.98 -8.58
N SER A 80 -4.20 -17.78 -9.16
CA SER A 80 -4.97 -18.78 -9.93
C SER A 80 -4.73 -18.72 -11.44
N PHE A 81 -3.79 -17.89 -11.90
CA PHE A 81 -3.50 -17.77 -13.32
C PHE A 81 -2.24 -18.55 -13.72
N ALA A 82 -2.30 -19.14 -14.92
CA ALA A 82 -1.10 -19.58 -15.60
C ALA A 82 -0.31 -18.38 -16.14
N CYS A 83 1.01 -18.50 -16.26
CA CYS A 83 1.85 -17.43 -16.82
C CYS A 83 1.35 -17.00 -18.21
N LEU A 84 0.94 -17.97 -19.04
CA LEU A 84 0.44 -17.73 -20.40
C LEU A 84 -0.98 -17.13 -20.46
N ASP A 85 -1.68 -16.97 -19.34
CA ASP A 85 -2.93 -16.21 -19.31
C ASP A 85 -2.69 -14.70 -19.45
N CYS A 86 -1.47 -14.25 -19.10
CA CYS A 86 -1.05 -12.84 -19.21
C CYS A 86 0.07 -12.65 -20.23
N HIS A 87 0.97 -13.62 -20.39
CA HIS A 87 2.03 -13.63 -21.37
C HIS A 87 1.61 -14.41 -22.60
N SER A 88 2.03 -13.96 -23.79
CA SER A 88 1.68 -14.65 -25.02
C SER A 88 2.35 -16.02 -25.14
N SER A 89 1.81 -16.86 -26.02
CA SER A 89 2.41 -18.16 -26.35
C SER A 89 3.81 -18.04 -26.96
N GLY A 90 4.25 -16.86 -27.37
CA GLY A 90 5.64 -16.62 -27.79
C GLY A 90 6.66 -16.83 -26.67
N PHE A 91 6.23 -16.88 -25.41
CA PHE A 91 7.07 -17.16 -24.26
C PHE A 91 7.05 -18.62 -23.80
N GLU A 92 6.33 -19.51 -24.50
CA GLU A 92 6.21 -20.92 -24.11
C GLU A 92 7.55 -21.67 -24.23
N ASP A 93 8.31 -21.39 -25.28
CA ASP A 93 9.58 -22.06 -25.56
C ASP A 93 10.78 -21.14 -25.31
N TYR A 94 11.91 -21.72 -24.86
CA TYR A 94 13.18 -21.01 -24.74
C TYR A 94 14.16 -21.49 -25.82
N PRO A 95 14.93 -20.59 -26.48
CA PRO A 95 15.00 -19.14 -26.28
C PRO A 95 13.76 -18.42 -26.82
N HIS A 96 13.24 -17.46 -26.04
CA HIS A 96 12.10 -16.67 -26.47
C HIS A 96 12.41 -15.88 -27.75
N PRO A 97 11.46 -15.80 -28.69
CA PRO A 97 11.63 -14.97 -29.89
C PRO A 97 11.91 -13.52 -29.53
N ALA A 98 12.83 -12.88 -30.25
CA ALA A 98 13.18 -11.50 -29.99
C ALA A 98 11.97 -10.55 -30.09
N GLN A 99 10.98 -10.91 -30.87
CA GLN A 99 9.74 -10.16 -31.06
C GLN A 99 8.85 -10.16 -29.81
N ALA A 100 8.88 -11.21 -28.99
CA ALA A 100 8.07 -11.34 -27.79
C ALA A 100 8.27 -10.20 -26.81
N ARG A 101 9.47 -9.63 -26.75
CA ARG A 101 9.79 -8.45 -25.90
C ARG A 101 9.02 -7.18 -26.27
N PHE A 102 8.47 -7.11 -27.46
CA PHE A 102 7.70 -5.96 -27.97
C PHE A 102 6.20 -6.21 -27.94
N GLU A 103 5.77 -7.35 -27.41
CA GLU A 103 4.35 -7.65 -27.29
C GLU A 103 3.72 -6.75 -26.23
N GLN A 104 2.49 -6.37 -26.52
CA GLN A 104 1.73 -5.50 -25.62
C GLN A 104 1.38 -6.26 -24.33
N VAL A 105 1.73 -5.71 -23.20
CA VAL A 105 1.37 -6.23 -21.89
C VAL A 105 -0.05 -5.77 -21.52
N TYR A 106 -0.88 -6.69 -21.03
CA TYR A 106 -2.23 -6.37 -20.57
C TYR A 106 -2.21 -5.37 -19.40
N ASN A 107 -3.09 -4.37 -19.46
CA ASN A 107 -3.36 -3.47 -18.34
C ASN A 107 -4.46 -4.02 -17.44
N CYS A 108 -4.54 -3.53 -16.21
CA CYS A 108 -5.59 -3.94 -15.26
C CYS A 108 -7.00 -3.78 -15.84
N THR A 109 -7.24 -2.72 -16.62
CA THR A 109 -8.54 -2.42 -17.23
C THR A 109 -8.92 -3.34 -18.37
N ASP A 110 -7.97 -4.06 -18.99
CA ASP A 110 -8.27 -5.01 -20.06
C ASP A 110 -9.07 -6.20 -19.53
N CYS A 111 -8.79 -6.62 -18.29
CA CYS A 111 -9.52 -7.67 -17.60
C CYS A 111 -10.58 -7.14 -16.62
N HIS A 112 -10.32 -6.02 -15.97
CA HIS A 112 -11.15 -5.51 -14.86
C HIS A 112 -12.06 -4.33 -15.23
N GLY A 113 -11.91 -3.73 -16.42
CA GLY A 113 -12.59 -2.47 -16.78
C GLY A 113 -14.11 -2.56 -16.97
N PHE A 114 -14.67 -3.77 -17.21
CA PHE A 114 -16.09 -3.94 -17.52
C PHE A 114 -16.76 -5.07 -16.74
N THR A 115 -16.18 -5.50 -15.66
CA THR A 115 -16.60 -6.67 -14.87
C THR A 115 -17.22 -6.26 -13.54
N GLU A 116 -17.74 -7.24 -12.78
CA GLU A 116 -18.17 -7.04 -11.39
C GLU A 116 -17.02 -6.54 -10.49
N THR A 117 -15.76 -6.83 -10.86
CA THR A 117 -14.59 -6.31 -10.18
C THR A 117 -14.44 -4.81 -10.35
N ASP A 118 -14.79 -4.24 -11.52
CA ASP A 118 -14.84 -2.80 -11.72
C ASP A 118 -15.87 -2.14 -10.81
N LYS A 119 -17.07 -2.70 -10.70
CA LYS A 119 -18.10 -2.19 -9.78
C LYS A 119 -17.65 -2.17 -8.32
N LYS A 120 -16.87 -3.17 -7.91
CA LYS A 120 -16.38 -3.31 -6.53
C LYS A 120 -15.16 -2.44 -6.23
N TYR A 121 -14.21 -2.40 -7.16
CA TYR A 121 -12.88 -1.79 -6.96
C TYR A 121 -12.68 -0.50 -7.74
N GLN A 122 -13.59 -0.18 -8.66
CA GLN A 122 -13.62 1.07 -9.44
C GLN A 122 -12.39 1.27 -10.34
N PHE A 123 -11.92 0.21 -10.99
CA PHE A 123 -10.74 0.25 -11.86
C PHE A 123 -10.85 1.31 -12.96
N SER A 124 -12.03 1.48 -13.57
CA SER A 124 -12.26 2.52 -14.58
C SER A 124 -12.03 3.92 -14.03
N LYS A 125 -12.52 4.22 -12.81
CA LYS A 125 -12.28 5.51 -12.15
C LYS A 125 -10.81 5.68 -11.74
N ILE A 126 -10.17 4.60 -11.29
CA ILE A 126 -8.73 4.60 -10.99
C ILE A 126 -7.93 4.95 -12.25
N ALA A 127 -8.27 4.35 -13.40
CA ALA A 127 -7.61 4.63 -14.66
C ALA A 127 -7.82 6.09 -15.11
N GLU A 128 -9.03 6.65 -14.93
CA GLU A 128 -9.28 8.08 -15.18
C GLU A 128 -8.45 8.97 -14.26
N SER A 129 -8.39 8.64 -12.97
CA SER A 129 -7.57 9.35 -11.97
C SER A 129 -6.08 9.29 -12.34
N TYR A 130 -5.59 8.13 -12.79
CA TYR A 130 -4.21 7.93 -13.23
C TYR A 130 -3.85 8.80 -14.46
N LYS A 131 -4.74 8.95 -15.44
CA LYS A 131 -4.53 9.81 -16.62
C LYS A 131 -4.29 11.27 -16.24
N GLU A 132 -4.77 11.71 -15.08
CA GLU A 132 -4.51 13.03 -14.52
C GLU A 132 -3.15 13.13 -13.79
N SER A 133 -2.46 12.02 -13.60
CA SER A 133 -1.15 11.95 -12.96
C SER A 133 -0.06 12.66 -13.77
N VAL A 134 0.91 13.25 -13.09
CA VAL A 134 2.12 13.79 -13.71
C VAL A 134 2.91 12.70 -14.45
N HIS A 135 2.95 11.49 -13.90
CA HIS A 135 3.66 10.38 -14.53
C HIS A 135 3.09 10.03 -15.90
N HIS A 136 1.77 9.90 -16.01
CA HIS A 136 1.15 9.63 -17.31
C HIS A 136 1.27 10.82 -18.28
N LYS A 137 1.19 12.07 -17.79
CA LYS A 137 1.30 13.26 -18.63
C LYS A 137 2.71 13.49 -19.20
N GLU A 138 3.74 13.11 -18.44
CA GLU A 138 5.14 13.29 -18.85
C GLU A 138 5.68 12.08 -19.64
N LEU A 139 5.29 10.87 -19.26
CA LEU A 139 5.84 9.61 -19.80
C LEU A 139 4.88 8.88 -20.75
N GLY A 140 3.62 9.29 -20.82
CA GLY A 140 2.61 8.69 -21.70
C GLY A 140 2.36 7.22 -21.39
N ASP A 141 2.22 6.43 -22.46
CA ASP A 141 1.90 4.99 -22.35
C ASP A 141 3.09 4.13 -21.90
N GLU A 142 4.31 4.69 -21.87
CA GLU A 142 5.48 4.00 -21.32
C GLU A 142 5.38 3.81 -19.79
N PHE A 143 4.57 4.64 -19.13
CA PHE A 143 4.29 4.52 -17.71
C PHE A 143 2.88 3.97 -17.49
N SER A 144 2.78 2.77 -16.96
CA SER A 144 1.54 2.04 -16.80
C SER A 144 1.25 1.70 -15.34
N CYS A 145 0.16 0.97 -15.09
CA CYS A 145 -0.15 0.42 -13.75
C CYS A 145 1.01 -0.42 -13.20
N TRP A 146 1.69 -1.14 -14.08
CA TRP A 146 2.82 -2.03 -13.75
C TRP A 146 4.08 -1.29 -13.32
N SER A 147 4.19 -0.01 -13.64
CA SER A 147 5.33 0.80 -13.19
C SER A 147 5.35 1.04 -11.68
N CYS A 148 4.20 0.87 -11.01
CA CYS A 148 4.08 0.99 -9.56
C CYS A 148 3.65 -0.31 -8.89
N HIS A 149 2.89 -1.16 -9.59
CA HIS A 149 2.33 -2.37 -9.05
C HIS A 149 2.94 -3.59 -9.73
N ASP A 150 3.69 -4.40 -8.99
CA ASP A 150 4.16 -5.69 -9.51
C ASP A 150 2.96 -6.64 -9.66
N PRO A 151 2.63 -7.08 -10.89
CA PRO A 151 1.51 -7.96 -11.15
C PRO A 151 1.67 -9.33 -10.50
N HIS A 152 2.91 -9.81 -10.36
CA HIS A 152 3.21 -11.15 -9.85
C HIS A 152 2.99 -11.24 -8.34
N THR A 153 3.23 -10.16 -7.60
CA THR A 153 3.07 -10.15 -6.14
C THR A 153 1.92 -9.26 -5.67
N TYR A 154 1.12 -8.72 -6.61
CA TYR A 154 0.08 -7.76 -6.28
C TYR A 154 -0.94 -8.28 -5.27
N SER A 155 -1.06 -7.56 -4.18
CA SER A 155 -2.10 -7.78 -3.19
C SER A 155 -2.65 -6.46 -2.66
N VAL A 156 -3.95 -6.43 -2.29
CA VAL A 156 -4.57 -5.22 -1.75
C VAL A 156 -4.18 -5.06 -0.29
N THR A 157 -2.96 -4.57 -0.03
CA THR A 157 -2.37 -4.43 1.31
C THR A 157 -3.26 -3.60 2.24
N ALA A 158 -3.88 -2.53 1.72
CA ALA A 158 -4.80 -1.70 2.50
C ALA A 158 -6.02 -2.45 3.03
N ARG A 159 -6.38 -3.60 2.44
CA ARG A 159 -7.49 -4.45 2.89
C ARG A 159 -7.03 -5.66 3.70
N LYS A 160 -5.83 -6.17 3.42
CA LYS A 160 -5.29 -7.37 4.07
C LYS A 160 -4.57 -7.06 5.40
N SER A 161 -3.86 -5.92 5.49
CA SER A 161 -3.13 -5.56 6.71
C SER A 161 -4.03 -4.81 7.71
N GLU A 162 -3.94 -5.19 8.98
CA GLU A 162 -4.53 -4.47 10.10
C GLU A 162 -3.65 -3.30 10.55
N SER A 163 -2.35 -3.38 10.29
CA SER A 163 -1.37 -2.37 10.65
C SER A 163 -1.36 -1.21 9.63
N ILE A 164 -1.69 -0.01 10.09
CA ILE A 164 -1.59 1.20 9.26
C ILE A 164 -0.15 1.46 8.85
N ASN A 165 0.81 1.16 9.72
CA ASN A 165 2.23 1.40 9.44
C ASN A 165 2.73 0.50 8.30
N ASP A 166 2.29 -0.77 8.25
CA ASP A 166 2.66 -1.68 7.16
C ASP A 166 2.07 -1.21 5.84
N ILE A 167 0.82 -0.72 5.87
CA ILE A 167 0.18 -0.14 4.68
C ILE A 167 0.93 1.09 4.20
N ILE A 168 1.36 1.97 5.11
CA ILE A 168 2.12 3.17 4.78
C ILE A 168 3.49 2.78 4.22
N ALA A 169 4.21 1.88 4.87
CA ALA A 169 5.51 1.40 4.42
C ALA A 169 5.42 0.80 3.01
N TYR A 170 4.46 -0.09 2.77
CA TYR A 170 4.23 -0.69 1.44
C TYR A 170 3.88 0.36 0.38
N ASN A 171 3.00 1.32 0.67
CA ASN A 171 2.65 2.37 -0.29
C ASN A 171 3.84 3.30 -0.58
N ASN A 172 4.66 3.59 0.42
CA ASN A 172 5.82 4.46 0.25
C ASN A 172 6.95 3.74 -0.49
N SER A 173 7.13 2.42 -0.31
CA SER A 173 8.15 1.66 -1.05
C SER A 173 7.93 1.75 -2.56
N MET A 174 6.70 1.64 -3.05
CA MET A 174 6.40 1.79 -4.48
C MET A 174 6.89 3.11 -5.09
N CYS A 175 6.85 4.19 -4.33
CA CYS A 175 7.40 5.47 -4.78
C CYS A 175 8.92 5.49 -4.70
N LEU A 176 9.46 4.92 -3.62
CA LEU A 176 10.89 4.92 -3.32
C LEU A 176 11.68 3.98 -4.23
N ASP A 177 11.07 2.96 -4.81
CA ASP A 177 11.71 2.07 -5.77
C ASP A 177 12.31 2.85 -6.96
N CYS A 178 11.67 3.93 -7.39
CA CYS A 178 12.22 4.84 -8.39
C CYS A 178 12.83 6.09 -7.77
N HIS A 179 12.13 6.74 -6.83
CA HIS A 179 12.54 8.05 -6.31
C HIS A 179 13.66 8.00 -5.26
N SER A 180 13.98 6.84 -4.70
CA SER A 180 15.19 6.67 -3.89
C SER A 180 16.37 6.11 -4.68
N ASP A 181 16.12 5.49 -5.84
CA ASP A 181 17.14 5.01 -6.74
C ASP A 181 17.77 6.18 -7.51
N MET A 182 18.94 6.56 -7.09
CA MET A 182 19.67 7.68 -7.68
C MET A 182 20.10 7.39 -9.12
N GLU A 183 20.33 6.10 -9.48
CA GLU A 183 20.77 5.73 -10.82
C GLU A 183 19.62 5.79 -11.83
N GLN A 184 18.48 5.22 -11.51
CA GLN A 184 17.28 5.29 -12.37
C GLN A 184 16.77 6.73 -12.50
N PHE A 185 16.74 7.46 -11.40
CA PHE A 185 16.29 8.84 -11.40
C PHE A 185 17.24 9.77 -12.15
N GLU A 186 18.55 9.46 -12.15
CA GLU A 186 19.57 10.21 -12.89
C GLU A 186 19.35 10.18 -14.41
N LEU A 187 18.87 9.05 -14.93
CA LEU A 187 18.61 8.89 -16.37
C LEU A 187 17.38 9.67 -16.82
N LEU A 188 16.45 9.97 -15.92
CA LEU A 188 15.17 10.61 -16.20
C LEU A 188 15.08 12.10 -15.79
N ALA A 189 16.03 12.59 -15.01
CA ALA A 189 15.98 13.94 -14.46
C ALA A 189 17.30 14.73 -14.66
N ASP A 190 17.17 16.00 -15.06
CA ASP A 190 18.30 16.94 -15.20
C ASP A 190 18.99 17.29 -13.88
N ARG A 191 18.45 16.88 -12.74
CA ARG A 191 18.98 17.15 -11.40
C ARG A 191 18.82 15.94 -10.48
N ARG A 192 19.92 15.53 -9.87
CA ARG A 192 19.96 14.59 -8.76
C ARG A 192 19.39 15.28 -7.50
N VAL A 193 18.16 15.05 -7.17
CA VAL A 193 17.56 15.58 -5.94
C VAL A 193 17.14 14.42 -5.06
N ASN A 194 17.89 14.20 -3.97
CA ASN A 194 17.54 13.24 -2.95
C ASN A 194 16.15 13.55 -2.36
N VAL A 195 15.34 12.51 -2.12
CA VAL A 195 13.99 12.66 -1.54
C VAL A 195 14.05 13.45 -0.23
N LEU A 196 15.03 13.21 0.63
CA LEU A 196 15.18 13.94 1.91
C LEU A 196 15.46 15.42 1.69
N GLU A 197 16.35 15.76 0.76
CA GLU A 197 16.68 17.14 0.42
C GLU A 197 15.48 17.89 -0.19
N SER A 198 14.71 17.21 -1.03
CA SER A 198 13.47 17.77 -1.60
C SER A 198 12.44 18.14 -0.55
N HIS A 199 12.52 17.55 0.63
CA HIS A 199 11.59 17.72 1.74
C HIS A 199 12.21 18.45 2.95
N ASP A 200 13.32 19.19 2.78
CA ASP A 200 13.98 19.96 3.86
C ASP A 200 13.03 20.94 4.57
N TRP A 201 12.00 21.40 3.88
CA TRP A 201 10.95 22.24 4.44
C TRP A 201 10.05 21.51 5.46
N LEU A 202 10.03 20.16 5.45
CA LEU A 202 9.16 19.33 6.29
C LEU A 202 9.85 19.03 7.63
N PRO A 203 9.34 19.53 8.76
CA PRO A 203 9.90 19.20 10.07
C PRO A 203 9.67 17.73 10.41
N ASN A 204 10.61 17.11 11.14
CA ASN A 204 10.49 15.71 11.57
C ASN A 204 10.17 14.73 10.42
N GLN A 205 10.89 14.82 9.30
CA GLN A 205 10.70 14.02 8.09
C GLN A 205 10.49 12.53 8.41
N LYS A 206 11.32 11.93 9.27
CA LYS A 206 11.21 10.54 9.66
C LYS A 206 9.82 10.16 10.22
N LEU A 207 9.25 11.04 11.06
CA LEU A 207 7.91 10.80 11.61
C LEU A 207 6.84 10.89 10.53
N HIS A 208 6.97 11.87 9.62
CA HIS A 208 6.02 12.00 8.51
C HIS A 208 6.09 10.78 7.57
N PHE A 209 7.28 10.40 7.11
CA PHE A 209 7.43 9.28 6.19
C PHE A 209 7.05 7.92 6.78
N ASN A 210 7.16 7.75 8.10
CA ASN A 210 6.71 6.53 8.77
C ASN A 210 5.20 6.50 9.05
N ASN A 211 4.51 7.64 9.05
CA ASN A 211 3.10 7.72 9.42
C ASN A 211 2.18 8.33 8.35
N VAL A 212 2.74 8.78 7.22
CA VAL A 212 2.00 9.42 6.13
C VAL A 212 2.47 8.83 4.81
N ARG A 213 1.54 8.45 3.94
CA ARG A 213 1.87 7.99 2.59
C ARG A 213 2.30 9.18 1.72
N CYS A 214 3.23 8.97 0.79
CA CYS A 214 3.64 9.97 -0.19
C CYS A 214 2.43 10.57 -0.93
N ILE A 215 1.47 9.72 -1.29
CA ILE A 215 0.25 10.11 -1.98
C ILE A 215 -0.65 11.07 -1.18
N GLU A 216 -0.57 11.12 0.16
CA GLU A 216 -1.38 12.07 0.94
C GLU A 216 -1.03 13.53 0.66
N CYS A 217 0.24 13.77 0.30
CA CYS A 217 0.71 15.11 -0.09
C CYS A 217 0.73 15.28 -1.62
N HIS A 218 0.96 14.21 -2.36
CA HIS A 218 1.19 14.24 -3.80
C HIS A 218 -0.03 13.88 -4.65
N THR A 219 -1.20 13.64 -4.07
CA THR A 219 -2.44 13.48 -4.85
C THR A 219 -3.51 14.48 -4.40
N LYS A 220 -4.50 14.70 -5.26
CA LYS A 220 -5.73 15.34 -4.82
C LYS A 220 -6.63 14.31 -4.17
N VAL A 221 -7.29 14.70 -3.08
CA VAL A 221 -8.31 13.86 -2.45
C VAL A 221 -9.44 13.61 -3.45
N ASP A 222 -9.76 12.35 -3.65
CA ASP A 222 -10.92 11.91 -4.38
C ASP A 222 -11.83 11.15 -3.40
N GLU A 223 -13.07 11.63 -3.23
CA GLU A 223 -14.01 11.03 -2.28
C GLU A 223 -14.65 9.75 -2.83
N ASP A 224 -14.59 9.54 -4.13
CA ASP A 224 -15.23 8.44 -4.83
C ASP A 224 -14.37 7.19 -4.87
N ILE A 225 -13.04 7.32 -4.82
CA ILE A 225 -12.09 6.20 -4.81
C ILE A 225 -11.30 6.16 -3.50
N MET A 226 -10.96 4.95 -3.06
CA MET A 226 -10.24 4.75 -1.79
C MET A 226 -8.82 5.33 -1.82
N ILE A 227 -8.15 5.23 -2.96
CA ILE A 227 -6.78 5.70 -3.17
C ILE A 227 -6.74 6.46 -4.49
N ALA A 228 -6.44 7.76 -4.43
CA ALA A 228 -6.29 8.59 -5.61
C ALA A 228 -4.99 8.26 -6.36
N HIS A 229 -5.06 8.20 -7.69
CA HIS A 229 -3.94 7.90 -8.57
C HIS A 229 -3.49 9.13 -9.39
N ASN A 230 -4.08 10.28 -9.16
CA ASN A 230 -3.76 11.55 -9.82
C ASN A 230 -2.54 12.23 -9.21
N VAL A 231 -1.39 11.56 -9.21
CA VAL A 231 -0.15 12.08 -8.63
C VAL A 231 0.17 13.46 -9.22
N GLN A 232 0.36 14.44 -8.35
CA GLN A 232 0.59 15.83 -8.70
C GLN A 232 2.09 16.15 -8.74
N PRO A 233 2.53 17.06 -9.62
CA PRO A 233 3.89 17.55 -9.61
C PRO A 233 4.21 18.25 -8.29
N LYS A 234 5.49 18.29 -7.92
CA LYS A 234 5.98 18.82 -6.62
C LYS A 234 5.49 20.23 -6.26
N GLU A 235 5.20 21.06 -7.27
CA GLU A 235 4.70 22.42 -7.09
C GLU A 235 3.27 22.47 -6.57
N LYS A 236 2.50 21.40 -6.82
CA LYS A 236 1.11 21.26 -6.40
C LYS A 236 0.93 20.35 -5.17
N ALA A 237 2.02 19.80 -4.67
CA ALA A 237 1.99 18.98 -3.46
C ALA A 237 1.54 19.79 -2.23
N VAL A 238 0.88 19.13 -1.31
CA VAL A 238 0.39 19.76 -0.07
C VAL A 238 1.59 20.12 0.82
N ARG A 239 1.78 21.42 1.09
CA ARG A 239 2.87 21.94 1.93
C ARG A 239 2.39 22.68 3.18
N LYS A 240 1.09 22.91 3.31
CA LYS A 240 0.53 23.65 4.44
C LYS A 240 0.24 22.69 5.58
N CYS A 241 0.94 22.86 6.70
CA CYS A 241 0.78 22.02 7.90
C CYS A 241 -0.69 21.95 8.37
N VAL A 242 -1.44 23.05 8.23
CA VAL A 242 -2.86 23.15 8.61
C VAL A 242 -3.77 22.21 7.82
N GLU A 243 -3.40 21.80 6.62
CA GLU A 243 -4.20 20.87 5.81
C GLU A 243 -4.30 19.49 6.50
N CYS A 244 -3.25 19.05 7.16
CA CYS A 244 -3.20 17.81 7.92
C CYS A 244 -3.38 18.04 9.43
N HIS A 245 -2.79 19.10 10.01
CA HIS A 245 -2.81 19.40 11.43
C HIS A 245 -3.98 20.31 11.81
N SER A 246 -5.19 19.99 11.35
CA SER A 246 -6.42 20.72 11.68
C SER A 246 -7.59 19.77 11.92
N LYS A 247 -8.69 20.31 12.44
CA LYS A 247 -9.93 19.54 12.65
C LYS A 247 -10.52 18.96 11.35
N ASN A 248 -10.20 19.57 10.21
CA ASN A 248 -10.63 19.13 8.86
C ASN A 248 -9.44 18.53 8.09
N SER A 249 -8.62 17.77 8.77
CA SER A 249 -7.43 17.15 8.21
C SER A 249 -7.73 16.36 6.93
N LEU A 250 -6.89 16.51 5.92
CA LEU A 250 -6.91 15.70 4.69
C LEU A 250 -6.80 14.22 5.03
N LEU A 251 -6.00 13.83 6.03
CA LEU A 251 -5.86 12.44 6.48
C LEU A 251 -7.18 11.83 6.97
N THR A 252 -8.15 12.62 7.40
CA THR A 252 -9.48 12.12 7.79
C THR A 252 -10.36 11.76 6.60
N SER A 253 -10.02 12.16 5.39
CA SER A 253 -10.73 11.81 4.14
C SER A 253 -10.04 10.73 3.31
N THR A 254 -8.97 10.14 3.80
CA THR A 254 -8.13 9.15 3.12
C THR A 254 -8.14 7.80 3.84
N LEU A 255 -7.01 7.07 3.81
CA LEU A 255 -6.83 5.77 4.46
C LEU A 255 -7.23 5.78 5.93
N TYR A 256 -6.90 6.83 6.67
CA TYR A 256 -7.25 6.95 8.09
C TYR A 256 -8.76 6.96 8.33
N LYS A 257 -9.52 7.70 7.51
CA LYS A 257 -10.99 7.68 7.58
C LYS A 257 -11.55 6.29 7.30
N TYR A 258 -11.01 5.62 6.28
CA TYR A 258 -11.41 4.27 5.93
C TYR A 258 -11.15 3.29 7.09
N LYS A 259 -9.94 3.26 7.61
CA LYS A 259 -9.55 2.38 8.73
C LYS A 259 -10.32 2.69 10.03
N VAL A 260 -10.55 3.96 10.34
CA VAL A 260 -11.37 4.34 11.50
C VAL A 260 -12.81 3.89 11.33
N LYS A 261 -13.37 3.97 10.11
CA LYS A 261 -14.73 3.49 9.81
C LYS A 261 -14.82 1.96 9.94
N GLU A 262 -13.81 1.25 9.45
CA GLU A 262 -13.71 -0.20 9.53
C GLU A 262 -13.57 -0.68 10.99
N LYS A 263 -12.65 -0.11 11.76
CA LYS A 263 -12.50 -0.40 13.19
C LYS A 263 -13.79 -0.12 13.98
N ARG A 264 -14.50 0.98 13.68
CA ARG A 264 -15.80 1.25 14.31
C ARG A 264 -16.84 0.19 13.99
N LYS A 265 -16.82 -0.37 12.79
CA LYS A 265 -17.74 -1.43 12.37
C LYS A 265 -17.43 -2.75 13.09
N ASN A 266 -16.17 -3.08 13.29
CA ASN A 266 -15.72 -4.36 13.84
C ASN A 266 -15.67 -4.34 15.37
N ASP A 267 -15.13 -3.29 15.99
CA ASP A 267 -14.83 -3.21 17.43
C ASP A 267 -15.86 -2.38 18.22
N GLY A 268 -16.80 -1.74 17.53
CA GLY A 268 -17.78 -0.83 18.12
C GLY A 268 -17.24 0.57 18.40
N PHE A 269 -18.16 1.47 18.76
CA PHE A 269 -17.88 2.92 18.81
C PHE A 269 -16.81 3.33 19.83
N TYR A 270 -16.72 2.67 20.97
CA TYR A 270 -15.79 3.04 22.04
C TYR A 270 -14.35 2.61 21.76
N ASN A 271 -14.16 1.38 21.30
CA ASN A 271 -12.81 0.84 21.10
C ASN A 271 -12.11 1.46 19.87
N GLY A 272 -12.83 1.67 18.78
CA GLY A 272 -12.27 2.26 17.57
C GLY A 272 -11.83 3.73 17.71
N VAL A 273 -12.29 4.44 18.73
CA VAL A 273 -11.90 5.83 19.02
C VAL A 273 -10.70 5.91 19.97
N ILE A 274 -10.61 4.99 20.93
CA ILE A 274 -9.56 4.98 21.98
C ILE A 274 -8.31 4.25 21.50
N LEU A 275 -8.48 3.18 20.71
CA LEU A 275 -7.41 2.34 20.19
C LEU A 275 -6.97 2.76 18.78
N ASN A 276 -7.27 3.98 18.35
CA ASN A 276 -6.81 4.47 17.07
C ASN A 276 -5.31 4.67 17.09
N ASP A 277 -4.57 3.81 16.36
CA ASP A 277 -3.11 3.82 16.27
C ASP A 277 -2.55 5.07 15.57
N SER A 278 -3.42 5.83 14.92
CA SER A 278 -3.05 7.05 14.21
C SER A 278 -3.50 8.30 14.97
N TYR A 279 -2.54 8.95 15.58
CA TYR A 279 -2.74 10.24 16.22
C TYR A 279 -2.08 11.36 15.42
N VAL A 280 -2.90 12.27 14.91
CA VAL A 280 -2.41 13.49 14.23
C VAL A 280 -2.70 14.68 15.14
N ILE A 281 -1.65 15.36 15.56
CA ILE A 281 -1.76 16.54 16.44
C ILE A 281 -2.69 17.58 15.78
N GLY A 282 -3.74 17.98 16.52
CA GLY A 282 -4.71 18.97 16.05
C GLY A 282 -5.87 18.42 15.22
N ALA A 283 -5.78 17.17 14.73
CA ALA A 283 -6.85 16.55 13.90
C ALA A 283 -7.79 15.63 14.70
N THR A 284 -7.47 15.31 15.95
CA THR A 284 -8.26 14.40 16.78
C THR A 284 -9.62 15.00 17.12
N ARG A 285 -10.69 14.36 16.68
CA ARG A 285 -12.09 14.77 16.93
C ARG A 285 -12.76 13.94 18.03
N ASN A 286 -12.06 13.61 19.09
CA ASN A 286 -12.66 12.86 20.17
C ASN A 286 -13.21 13.83 21.24
N PRO A 287 -14.52 14.10 21.29
CA PRO A 287 -15.09 15.03 22.26
C PRO A 287 -14.88 14.59 23.71
N LEU A 288 -14.80 13.27 23.96
CA LEU A 288 -14.53 12.73 25.29
C LEU A 288 -13.10 13.07 25.75
N LEU A 289 -12.10 12.80 24.88
CA LEU A 289 -10.69 13.12 25.20
C LEU A 289 -10.47 14.62 25.32
N ASN A 290 -11.12 15.42 24.47
CA ASN A 290 -11.06 16.88 24.58
C ASN A 290 -11.63 17.37 25.91
N ASN A 291 -12.80 16.86 26.33
CA ASN A 291 -13.40 17.23 27.61
C ASN A 291 -12.54 16.79 28.79
N ILE A 292 -11.98 15.56 28.76
CA ILE A 292 -11.05 15.08 29.79
C ILE A 292 -9.81 15.98 29.85
N SER A 293 -9.24 16.34 28.72
CA SER A 293 -8.06 17.23 28.65
C SER A 293 -8.35 18.60 29.25
N ILE A 294 -9.54 19.17 28.95
CA ILE A 294 -9.98 20.45 29.50
C ILE A 294 -10.17 20.34 31.02
N ILE A 295 -10.80 19.27 31.51
CA ILE A 295 -11.01 19.04 32.95
C ILE A 295 -9.66 18.91 33.66
N LEU A 296 -8.73 18.11 33.13
CA LEU A 296 -7.37 17.96 33.72
C LEU A 296 -6.63 19.29 33.73
N PHE A 297 -6.72 20.09 32.68
CA PHE A 297 -6.11 21.42 32.61
C PHE A 297 -6.64 22.33 33.71
N PHE A 298 -7.96 22.43 33.88
CA PHE A 298 -8.55 23.27 34.95
C PHE A 298 -8.29 22.73 36.35
N LEU A 299 -8.23 21.42 36.57
CA LEU A 299 -7.82 20.83 37.85
C LEU A 299 -6.37 21.18 38.20
N THR A 300 -5.48 21.11 37.20
CA THR A 300 -4.06 21.46 37.39
C THR A 300 -3.90 22.97 37.76
N ILE A 301 -4.55 23.85 37.01
CA ILE A 301 -4.54 25.30 37.32
C ILE A 301 -5.18 25.57 38.68
N GLY A 302 -6.31 24.96 38.97
CA GLY A 302 -6.96 25.07 40.27
C GLY A 302 -6.07 24.61 41.41
N GLY A 303 -5.39 23.49 41.25
CA GLY A 303 -4.39 23.00 42.23
C GLY A 303 -3.24 23.98 42.45
N ILE A 304 -2.71 24.56 41.38
CA ILE A 304 -1.64 25.59 41.47
C ILE A 304 -2.13 26.82 42.20
N ILE A 305 -3.32 27.30 41.89
CA ILE A 305 -3.92 28.47 42.55
C ILE A 305 -4.13 28.20 44.03
N VAL A 306 -4.75 27.06 44.39
CA VAL A 306 -4.95 26.67 45.79
C VAL A 306 -3.62 26.54 46.52
N HIS A 307 -2.63 25.91 45.92
CA HIS A 307 -1.29 25.80 46.50
C HIS A 307 -0.64 27.19 46.73
N ALA A 308 -0.74 28.06 45.75
CA ALA A 308 -0.21 29.43 45.83
C ALA A 308 -0.92 30.23 46.95
N LEU A 309 -2.24 30.14 47.07
CA LEU A 309 -3.00 30.79 48.13
C LEU A 309 -2.66 30.24 49.50
N LEU A 310 -2.60 28.90 49.65
CA LEU A 310 -2.17 28.28 50.92
C LEU A 310 -0.77 28.74 51.32
N ARG A 311 0.17 28.74 50.35
CA ARG A 311 1.53 29.24 50.61
C ARG A 311 1.54 30.73 50.99
N TYR A 312 0.73 31.54 50.34
CA TYR A 312 0.62 32.96 50.65
C TYR A 312 0.08 33.22 52.07
N PHE A 313 -0.99 32.51 52.47
CA PHE A 313 -1.63 32.73 53.76
C PHE A 313 -0.95 32.00 54.94
N PHE A 314 -0.35 30.84 54.72
CA PHE A 314 0.19 30.01 55.79
C PHE A 314 1.70 29.98 55.88
N VAL A 315 2.45 30.33 54.84
CA VAL A 315 3.94 30.35 54.88
C VAL A 315 4.51 31.74 55.14
N LYS A 316 3.66 32.77 55.19
CA LYS A 316 4.05 34.13 55.54
C LYS A 316 3.97 34.34 57.07
N ARG A 317 4.71 33.48 57.81
CA ARG A 317 5.08 33.73 59.22
C ARG A 317 6.53 33.28 59.47
#